data_4f38851f546235809ef13a0df714888a
#
_entry.id   4f38851f546235809ef13a0df714888a
#
_cell.length_a   1.000
_cell.length_b   1.000
_cell.length_c   1.000
_cell.angle_alpha   90.00
_cell.angle_beta   90.00
_cell.angle_gamma   90.00
#
_symmetry.space_group_name_H-M   'P 1'
#
loop_
_entity.id
_entity.type
_entity.pdbx_description
1 polymer ?
#
loop_
_entity_poly.entity_id
_entity_poly.type
_entity_poly.pdbx_seq_one_letter_code
_entity_poly.pdbx_strand_id
1 'polypeptide(L)'
;MKALDLFCGAGGAAMGLHRAGFEVHGVDLAPQPHYPFTFHRGDAMEWLLDGYDFIWASPPCQAYSASTLALRRAGKEYVDLLAPVRTRLRACGTPYVIENVVGAPMRGHTVLCGTMFGLRLLRHRLFETSFPICSLLPPCQHKGDEIPVYGHGTPSWHRGRYDRNYSVGEKCVAMGGSIG
;
A
#
# COMPACT_ATOMS: atom_id res chain seq x y z
N MET A 1 -12.83 4.54 17.30
CA MET A 1 -11.35 4.36 17.27
C MET A 1 -10.79 5.23 16.17
N LYS A 2 -9.63 5.85 16.42
CA LYS A 2 -8.93 6.71 15.44
C LYS A 2 -7.78 5.97 14.80
N ALA A 3 -7.68 6.06 13.49
CA ALA A 3 -6.54 5.52 12.72
C ALA A 3 -5.73 6.64 12.07
N LEU A 4 -4.41 6.51 12.10
CA LEU A 4 -3.47 7.35 11.40
C LEU A 4 -2.97 6.63 10.15
N ASP A 5 -3.12 7.26 8.98
CA ASP A 5 -2.62 6.77 7.68
C ASP A 5 -1.39 7.61 7.29
N LEU A 6 -0.20 7.09 7.54
CA LEU A 6 1.08 7.73 7.22
C LEU A 6 1.49 7.41 5.77
N PHE A 7 1.97 8.43 5.05
CA PHE A 7 2.25 8.38 3.61
C PHE A 7 0.96 8.05 2.83
N CYS A 8 -0.11 8.73 3.19
CA CYS A 8 -1.48 8.33 2.87
C CYS A 8 -1.84 8.41 1.38
N GLY A 9 -1.10 9.20 0.58
CA GLY A 9 -1.43 9.41 -0.82
C GLY A 9 -2.90 9.76 -1.03
N ALA A 10 -3.54 9.20 -2.03
CA ALA A 10 -4.95 9.46 -2.34
C ALA A 10 -5.96 8.73 -1.44
N GLY A 11 -5.52 8.02 -0.38
CA GLY A 11 -6.41 7.45 0.63
C GLY A 11 -6.93 6.04 0.33
N GLY A 12 -6.20 5.24 -0.45
CA GLY A 12 -6.60 3.86 -0.72
C GLY A 12 -6.69 2.99 0.54
N ALA A 13 -5.68 3.06 1.40
CA ALA A 13 -5.68 2.38 2.70
C ALA A 13 -6.71 3.00 3.65
N ALA A 14 -6.81 4.33 3.66
CA ALA A 14 -7.77 5.08 4.47
C ALA A 14 -9.21 4.64 4.23
N MET A 15 -9.59 4.37 2.99
CA MET A 15 -10.93 3.87 2.66
C MET A 15 -11.18 2.49 3.29
N GLY A 16 -10.18 1.62 3.32
CA GLY A 16 -10.24 0.32 3.98
C GLY A 16 -10.42 0.46 5.49
N LEU A 17 -9.63 1.34 6.11
CA LEU A 17 -9.71 1.64 7.54
C LEU A 17 -11.08 2.25 7.93
N HIS A 18 -11.59 3.17 7.12
CA HIS A 18 -12.91 3.74 7.32
C HIS A 18 -14.02 2.67 7.28
N ARG A 19 -13.98 1.77 6.28
CA ARG A 19 -14.93 0.65 6.17
C ARG A 19 -14.82 -0.33 7.35
N ALA A 20 -13.66 -0.40 7.98
CA ALA A 20 -13.46 -1.16 9.22
C ALA A 20 -13.92 -0.42 10.48
N GLY A 21 -14.50 0.78 10.36
CA GLY A 21 -15.09 1.55 11.46
C GLY A 21 -14.15 2.55 12.13
N PHE A 22 -13.01 2.86 11.53
CA PHE A 22 -12.10 3.88 12.06
C PHE A 22 -12.48 5.30 11.59
N GLU A 23 -12.30 6.28 12.44
CA GLU A 23 -12.11 7.68 12.07
C GLU A 23 -10.68 7.84 11.56
N VAL A 24 -10.50 8.22 10.30
CA VAL A 24 -9.19 8.18 9.65
C VAL A 24 -8.61 9.57 9.45
N HIS A 25 -7.36 9.73 9.85
CA HIS A 25 -6.52 10.91 9.62
C HIS A 25 -5.35 10.53 8.73
N GLY A 26 -5.19 11.21 7.61
CA GLY A 26 -4.09 10.99 6.68
C GLY A 26 -3.01 12.05 6.80
N VAL A 27 -1.76 11.62 6.64
CA VAL A 27 -0.58 12.50 6.62
C VAL A 27 0.25 12.22 5.38
N ASP A 28 0.57 13.25 4.62
CA ASP A 28 1.47 13.18 3.46
C ASP A 28 2.21 14.52 3.29
N LEU A 29 3.43 14.44 2.76
CA LEU A 29 4.24 15.62 2.45
C LEU A 29 3.64 16.43 1.29
N ALA A 30 3.12 15.71 0.29
CA ALA A 30 2.46 16.30 -0.88
C ALA A 30 0.99 16.59 -0.59
N PRO A 31 0.43 17.68 -1.14
CA PRO A 31 -1.00 17.92 -1.07
C PRO A 31 -1.78 16.76 -1.70
N GLN A 32 -2.84 16.32 -1.02
CA GLN A 32 -3.72 15.24 -1.49
C GLN A 32 -5.15 15.76 -1.66
N PRO A 33 -5.47 16.50 -2.73
CA PRO A 33 -6.75 17.19 -2.88
C PRO A 33 -7.97 16.24 -2.97
N HIS A 34 -7.72 14.97 -3.24
CA HIS A 34 -8.76 13.94 -3.34
C HIS A 34 -8.77 12.97 -2.16
N TYR A 35 -8.03 13.26 -1.08
CA TYR A 35 -8.07 12.44 0.13
C TYR A 35 -9.46 12.55 0.76
N PRO A 36 -10.16 11.43 0.98
CA PRO A 36 -11.59 11.47 1.29
C PRO A 36 -11.91 11.72 2.78
N PHE A 37 -10.89 11.84 3.63
CA PHE A 37 -11.05 11.99 5.08
C PHE A 37 -10.27 13.20 5.59
N THR A 38 -10.05 13.28 6.90
CA THR A 38 -9.23 14.34 7.50
C THR A 38 -7.79 14.22 7.01
N PHE A 39 -7.32 15.25 6.31
CA PHE A 39 -5.97 15.31 5.74
C PHE A 39 -5.10 16.35 6.44
N HIS A 40 -3.89 15.98 6.72
CA HIS A 40 -2.85 16.84 7.27
C HIS A 40 -1.63 16.83 6.35
N ARG A 41 -1.21 18.00 5.90
CA ARG A 41 0.03 18.12 5.15
C ARG A 41 1.20 18.22 6.14
N GLY A 42 2.11 17.22 6.11
CA GLY A 42 3.25 17.16 7.02
C GLY A 42 4.18 16.01 6.71
N ASP A 43 5.34 16.02 7.36
CA ASP A 43 6.26 14.90 7.27
C ASP A 43 5.76 13.74 8.15
N ALA A 44 5.46 12.62 7.52
CA ALA A 44 5.04 11.40 8.20
C ALA A 44 6.10 10.89 9.20
N MET A 45 7.38 11.22 8.99
CA MET A 45 8.46 10.84 9.90
C MET A 45 8.52 11.70 11.17
N GLU A 46 7.96 12.89 11.14
CA GLU A 46 7.96 13.84 12.27
C GLU A 46 6.58 13.95 12.93
N TRP A 47 5.54 13.40 12.29
CA TRP A 47 4.16 13.51 12.78
C TRP A 47 3.98 12.83 14.14
N LEU A 48 3.22 13.43 15.04
CA LEU A 48 2.90 12.84 16.35
C LEU A 48 2.08 11.57 16.20
N LEU A 49 2.48 10.49 16.85
CA LEU A 49 1.80 9.19 16.81
C LEU A 49 0.81 9.00 17.96
N ASP A 50 0.85 9.87 18.95
CA ASP A 50 0.01 9.79 20.15
C ASP A 50 -1.46 10.12 19.83
N GLY A 51 -2.38 9.48 20.56
CA GLY A 51 -3.81 9.74 20.43
C GLY A 51 -4.50 8.96 19.30
N TYR A 52 -3.79 8.02 18.65
CA TYR A 52 -4.36 7.09 17.69
C TYR A 52 -4.41 5.66 18.24
N ASP A 53 -5.48 4.96 17.93
CA ASP A 53 -5.70 3.57 18.34
C ASP A 53 -5.04 2.57 17.38
N PHE A 54 -4.73 3.03 16.16
CA PHE A 54 -4.16 2.22 15.08
C PHE A 54 -3.34 3.08 14.12
N ILE A 55 -2.22 2.55 13.60
CA ILE A 55 -1.39 3.25 12.62
C ILE A 55 -1.18 2.38 11.39
N TRP A 56 -1.49 2.95 10.24
CA TRP A 56 -1.10 2.41 8.94
C TRP A 56 0.05 3.23 8.37
N ALA A 57 1.04 2.58 7.76
CA ALA A 57 2.14 3.26 7.10
C ALA A 57 2.47 2.59 5.76
N SER A 58 2.48 3.37 4.69
CA SER A 58 2.88 2.95 3.34
C SER A 58 4.11 3.75 2.88
N PRO A 59 5.30 3.54 3.49
CA PRO A 59 6.49 4.33 3.16
C PRO A 59 6.90 4.13 1.70
N PRO A 60 7.61 5.11 1.11
CA PRO A 60 8.03 5.08 -0.28
C PRO A 60 8.65 3.75 -0.71
N CYS A 61 8.12 3.16 -1.77
CA CYS A 61 8.53 1.84 -2.27
C CYS A 61 9.58 1.89 -3.38
N GLN A 62 10.00 3.08 -3.82
CA GLN A 62 10.86 3.24 -4.99
C GLN A 62 12.24 2.58 -4.84
N ALA A 63 12.74 2.45 -3.61
CA ALA A 63 13.99 1.74 -3.32
C ALA A 63 13.91 0.23 -3.65
N TYR A 64 12.70 -0.34 -3.72
CA TYR A 64 12.49 -1.78 -3.87
C TYR A 64 11.67 -2.18 -5.09
N SER A 65 10.87 -1.27 -5.62
CA SER A 65 9.89 -1.54 -6.68
C SER A 65 10.55 -2.07 -7.96
N ALA A 66 9.92 -3.04 -8.59
CA ALA A 66 10.32 -3.53 -9.90
C ALA A 66 10.21 -2.45 -10.99
N SER A 67 9.28 -1.48 -10.84
CA SER A 67 9.11 -0.38 -11.80
C SER A 67 10.28 0.60 -11.82
N THR A 68 11.06 0.69 -10.74
CA THR A 68 12.24 1.56 -10.64
C THR A 68 13.56 0.83 -10.86
N LEU A 69 13.53 -0.49 -11.09
CA LEU A 69 14.72 -1.33 -11.19
C LEU A 69 15.72 -0.84 -12.25
N ALA A 70 15.22 -0.45 -13.42
CA ALA A 70 16.06 0.07 -14.50
C ALA A 70 16.78 1.38 -14.10
N LEU A 71 16.06 2.28 -13.44
CA LEU A 71 16.62 3.56 -12.96
C LEU A 71 17.64 3.33 -11.83
N ARG A 72 17.35 2.41 -10.91
CA ARG A 72 18.30 2.05 -9.84
C ARG A 72 19.57 1.41 -10.39
N ARG A 73 19.45 0.55 -11.42
CA ARG A 73 20.62 -0.02 -12.13
C ARG A 73 21.43 1.04 -12.88
N ALA A 74 20.79 2.13 -13.30
CA ALA A 74 21.44 3.30 -13.88
C ALA A 74 21.99 4.30 -12.84
N GLY A 75 22.03 3.90 -11.56
CA GLY A 75 22.62 4.70 -10.48
C GLY A 75 21.68 5.70 -9.81
N LYS A 76 20.37 5.70 -10.13
CA LYS A 76 19.41 6.56 -9.42
C LYS A 76 19.14 6.02 -8.02
N GLU A 77 19.44 6.82 -7.02
CA GLU A 77 19.15 6.52 -5.62
C GLU A 77 17.72 6.99 -5.25
N TYR A 78 17.11 6.27 -4.33
CA TYR A 78 15.81 6.59 -3.74
C TYR A 78 15.89 6.50 -2.23
N VAL A 79 15.21 7.41 -1.56
CA VAL A 79 15.13 7.41 -0.09
C VAL A 79 14.48 6.12 0.39
N ASP A 80 15.12 5.45 1.34
CA ASP A 80 14.58 4.28 2.03
C ASP A 80 14.14 4.67 3.44
N LEU A 81 12.84 4.73 3.65
CA LEU A 81 12.23 5.04 4.94
C LEU A 81 11.70 3.81 5.67
N LEU A 82 11.82 2.60 5.12
CA LEU A 82 11.21 1.41 5.70
C LEU A 82 11.78 1.09 7.10
N ALA A 83 13.10 1.09 7.24
CA ALA A 83 13.75 0.81 8.53
C ALA A 83 13.49 1.92 9.58
N PRO A 84 13.62 3.22 9.26
CA PRO A 84 13.23 4.31 10.17
C PRO A 84 11.77 4.26 10.61
N VAL A 85 10.83 4.06 9.68
CA VAL A 85 9.39 3.93 9.99
C VAL A 85 9.14 2.79 10.95
N ARG A 86 9.69 1.60 10.66
CA ARG A 86 9.57 0.43 11.54
C ARG A 86 10.06 0.73 12.96
N THR A 87 11.23 1.34 13.09
CA THR A 87 11.81 1.68 14.39
C THR A 87 10.88 2.60 15.18
N ARG A 88 10.35 3.62 14.52
CA ARG A 88 9.47 4.60 15.12
C ARG A 88 8.14 3.99 15.55
N LEU A 89 7.50 3.17 14.70
CA LEU A 89 6.23 2.50 15.01
C LEU A 89 6.39 1.46 16.14
N ARG A 90 7.50 0.76 16.20
CA ARG A 90 7.78 -0.16 17.30
C ARG A 90 7.95 0.56 18.64
N ALA A 91 8.53 1.75 18.63
CA ALA A 91 8.74 2.53 19.84
C ALA A 91 7.46 3.17 20.40
N CYS A 92 6.46 3.47 19.55
CA CYS A 92 5.23 4.11 20.02
C CYS A 92 4.26 3.16 20.73
N GLY A 93 4.38 1.83 20.54
CA GLY A 93 3.53 0.83 21.18
C GLY A 93 2.09 0.72 20.68
N THR A 94 1.65 1.62 19.77
CA THR A 94 0.34 1.55 19.12
C THR A 94 0.32 0.40 18.11
N PRO A 95 -0.76 -0.38 18.00
CA PRO A 95 -0.93 -1.38 16.94
C PRO A 95 -0.73 -0.77 15.55
N TYR A 96 0.09 -1.42 14.72
CA TYR A 96 0.41 -0.88 13.39
C TYR A 96 0.46 -1.94 12.29
N VAL A 97 0.32 -1.45 11.06
CA VAL A 97 0.62 -2.15 9.82
C VAL A 97 1.59 -1.31 8.98
N ILE A 98 2.63 -1.94 8.44
CA ILE A 98 3.47 -1.36 7.40
C ILE A 98 3.19 -2.12 6.10
N GLU A 99 2.84 -1.40 5.02
CA GLU A 99 2.65 -1.97 3.68
C GLU A 99 3.83 -1.60 2.79
N ASN A 100 4.27 -2.56 1.95
CA ASN A 100 5.23 -2.25 0.89
C ASN A 100 5.12 -3.26 -0.27
N VAL A 101 5.94 -3.04 -1.31
CA VAL A 101 6.00 -3.91 -2.49
C VAL A 101 6.75 -5.21 -2.22
N VAL A 102 6.47 -6.23 -3.03
CA VAL A 102 7.30 -7.45 -3.08
C VAL A 102 8.75 -7.05 -3.41
N GLY A 103 9.69 -7.57 -2.62
CA GLY A 103 11.11 -7.21 -2.68
C GLY A 103 11.57 -6.23 -1.61
N ALA A 104 10.65 -5.57 -0.89
CA ALA A 104 11.02 -4.78 0.29
C ALA A 104 11.43 -5.70 1.46
N PRO A 105 12.45 -5.33 2.28
CA PRO A 105 12.94 -6.14 3.39
C PRO A 105 11.99 -6.09 4.61
N MET A 106 10.77 -6.61 4.42
CA MET A 106 9.74 -6.71 5.43
C MET A 106 10.04 -7.85 6.40
N ARG A 107 9.64 -7.71 7.67
CA ARG A 107 9.88 -8.71 8.73
C ARG A 107 8.58 -9.39 9.12
N GLY A 108 8.56 -10.74 9.20
CA GLY A 108 7.39 -11.50 9.65
C GLY A 108 6.11 -11.12 8.89
N HIS A 109 6.23 -10.85 7.59
CA HIS A 109 5.16 -10.28 6.78
C HIS A 109 4.19 -11.33 6.23
N THR A 110 2.98 -10.88 5.96
CA THR A 110 1.97 -11.60 5.19
C THR A 110 1.91 -11.01 3.78
N VAL A 111 1.80 -11.87 2.77
CA VAL A 111 1.57 -11.45 1.39
C VAL A 111 0.08 -11.45 1.12
N LEU A 112 -0.47 -10.33 0.66
CA LEU A 112 -1.86 -10.26 0.20
C LEU A 112 -1.92 -9.96 -1.29
N CYS A 113 -2.93 -10.54 -1.95
CA CYS A 113 -3.27 -10.31 -3.34
C CYS A 113 -4.77 -10.08 -3.47
N GLY A 114 -5.20 -9.27 -4.43
CA GLY A 114 -6.62 -9.01 -4.66
C GLY A 114 -7.43 -10.28 -4.91
N THR A 115 -6.85 -11.29 -5.56
CA THR A 115 -7.53 -12.57 -5.84
C THR A 115 -7.90 -13.36 -4.59
N MET A 116 -7.19 -13.16 -3.47
CA MET A 116 -7.54 -13.75 -2.16
C MET A 116 -8.86 -13.23 -1.60
N PHE A 117 -9.33 -12.09 -2.11
CA PHE A 117 -10.57 -11.41 -1.72
C PHE A 117 -11.64 -11.44 -2.82
N GLY A 118 -11.51 -12.33 -3.81
CA GLY A 118 -12.44 -12.42 -4.93
C GLY A 118 -12.36 -11.28 -5.94
N LEU A 119 -11.35 -10.40 -5.84
CA LEU A 119 -11.14 -9.32 -6.79
C LEU A 119 -10.37 -9.80 -8.02
N ARG A 120 -10.71 -9.27 -9.19
CA ARG A 120 -9.93 -9.48 -10.43
C ARG A 120 -8.64 -8.63 -10.44
N LEU A 121 -7.95 -8.56 -9.31
CA LEU A 121 -6.81 -7.68 -9.11
C LEU A 121 -5.52 -8.49 -8.91
N LEU A 122 -4.59 -8.37 -9.84
CA LEU A 122 -3.23 -8.90 -9.70
C LEU A 122 -2.34 -7.83 -9.05
N ARG A 123 -2.31 -7.83 -7.74
CA ARG A 123 -1.47 -6.90 -6.96
C ARG A 123 -1.02 -7.56 -5.67
N HIS A 124 0.23 -7.97 -5.61
CA HIS A 124 0.84 -8.48 -4.38
C HIS A 124 1.42 -7.33 -3.56
N ARG A 125 1.16 -7.38 -2.27
CA ARG A 125 1.75 -6.46 -1.29
C ARG A 125 2.16 -7.22 -0.05
N LEU A 126 3.21 -6.74 0.60
CA LEU A 126 3.72 -7.25 1.86
C LEU A 126 3.17 -6.39 3.00
N PHE A 127 2.72 -7.06 4.06
CA PHE A 127 2.18 -6.41 5.25
C PHE A 127 2.93 -6.92 6.47
N GLU A 128 3.68 -6.04 7.12
CA GLU A 128 4.32 -6.27 8.41
C GLU A 128 3.43 -5.67 9.50
N THR A 129 3.11 -6.45 10.54
CA THR A 129 2.18 -6.03 11.58
C THR A 129 2.79 -6.18 12.96
N SER A 130 2.35 -5.37 13.92
CA SER A 130 2.69 -5.51 15.34
C SER A 130 1.89 -6.59 16.06
N PHE A 131 0.93 -7.22 15.38
CA PHE A 131 0.02 -8.24 15.90
C PHE A 131 -0.06 -9.43 14.93
N PRO A 132 -0.40 -10.63 15.40
CA PRO A 132 -0.53 -11.78 14.52
C PRO A 132 -1.73 -11.60 13.58
N ILE A 133 -1.52 -11.86 12.28
CA ILE A 133 -2.62 -11.99 11.32
C ILE A 133 -3.07 -13.44 11.32
N CYS A 134 -4.34 -13.69 11.61
CA CYS A 134 -4.92 -15.02 11.48
C CYS A 134 -5.01 -15.37 9.99
N SER A 135 -4.26 -16.38 9.56
CA SER A 135 -4.15 -16.77 8.14
C SER A 135 -5.24 -17.75 7.69
N LEU A 136 -6.50 -17.43 7.95
CA LEU A 136 -7.64 -18.12 7.32
C LEU A 136 -7.91 -17.60 5.90
N LEU A 137 -7.00 -16.82 5.34
CA LEU A 137 -7.12 -16.30 4.00
C LEU A 137 -6.91 -17.41 2.96
N PRO A 138 -7.76 -17.48 1.92
CA PRO A 138 -7.56 -18.44 0.84
C PRO A 138 -6.24 -18.16 0.13
N PRO A 139 -5.61 -19.17 -0.49
CA PRO A 139 -4.41 -18.97 -1.27
C PRO A 139 -4.70 -18.05 -2.47
N CYS A 140 -3.67 -17.33 -2.88
CA CYS A 140 -3.70 -16.51 -4.09
C CYS A 140 -3.97 -17.41 -5.32
N GLN A 141 -4.99 -17.08 -6.11
CA GLN A 141 -5.39 -17.83 -7.31
C GLN A 141 -5.32 -16.90 -8.53
N HIS A 142 -4.40 -17.22 -9.46
CA HIS A 142 -4.28 -16.48 -10.72
C HIS A 142 -4.78 -17.35 -11.88
N LYS A 143 -5.88 -16.92 -12.51
CA LYS A 143 -6.50 -17.61 -13.63
C LYS A 143 -6.07 -17.06 -14.99
N GLY A 144 -5.38 -15.90 -15.00
CA GLY A 144 -4.89 -15.24 -16.21
C GLY A 144 -5.80 -14.13 -16.74
N ASP A 145 -6.93 -13.88 -16.08
CA ASP A 145 -7.88 -12.83 -16.42
C ASP A 145 -7.87 -11.64 -15.43
N GLU A 146 -6.92 -11.67 -14.48
CA GLU A 146 -6.76 -10.59 -13.51
C GLU A 146 -6.21 -9.33 -14.16
N ILE A 147 -6.60 -8.20 -13.60
CA ILE A 147 -6.14 -6.88 -14.02
C ILE A 147 -4.89 -6.50 -13.21
N PRO A 148 -3.72 -6.39 -13.85
CA PRO A 148 -2.52 -5.93 -13.18
C PRO A 148 -2.61 -4.42 -12.94
N VAL A 149 -2.50 -4.01 -11.66
CA VAL A 149 -2.48 -2.59 -11.29
C VAL A 149 -1.06 -2.22 -10.86
N TYR A 150 -0.36 -1.57 -11.78
CA TYR A 150 0.93 -0.94 -11.57
C TYR A 150 0.78 0.56 -11.86
N GLY A 151 1.61 1.42 -11.28
CA GLY A 151 1.48 2.87 -11.38
C GLY A 151 1.30 3.38 -12.83
N HIS A 152 2.33 3.30 -13.65
CA HIS A 152 2.28 3.65 -15.07
C HIS A 152 2.72 2.46 -15.92
N GLY A 153 1.79 1.91 -16.71
CA GLY A 153 2.05 0.84 -17.67
C GLY A 153 2.14 -0.57 -17.06
N THR A 154 2.13 -1.59 -17.93
CA THR A 154 2.34 -2.98 -17.56
C THR A 154 3.84 -3.28 -17.59
N PRO A 155 4.45 -3.79 -16.51
CA PRO A 155 5.86 -4.15 -16.50
C PRO A 155 6.21 -5.14 -17.61
N SER A 156 7.40 -5.00 -18.19
CA SER A 156 7.88 -5.83 -19.33
C SER A 156 7.86 -7.34 -19.06
N TRP A 157 8.02 -7.76 -17.80
CA TRP A 157 7.99 -9.16 -17.37
C TRP A 157 6.58 -9.77 -17.33
N HIS A 158 5.51 -8.95 -17.50
CA HIS A 158 4.15 -9.40 -17.71
C HIS A 158 3.72 -9.37 -19.19
N ARG A 159 4.56 -8.85 -20.08
CA ARG A 159 4.28 -8.88 -21.52
C ARG A 159 4.20 -10.33 -21.99
N GLY A 160 3.12 -10.69 -22.64
CA GLY A 160 2.82 -12.04 -23.09
C GLY A 160 1.85 -12.83 -22.20
N ARG A 161 1.66 -12.44 -20.93
CA ARG A 161 0.64 -13.04 -20.06
C ARG A 161 -0.60 -12.14 -19.91
N TYR A 162 -0.43 -10.83 -20.11
CA TYR A 162 -1.47 -9.80 -20.04
C TYR A 162 -1.25 -8.79 -21.17
N ASP A 163 -1.61 -9.18 -22.40
CA ASP A 163 -1.37 -8.36 -23.60
C ASP A 163 -2.32 -7.15 -23.76
N ARG A 164 -3.25 -6.99 -22.83
CA ARG A 164 -4.25 -5.92 -22.87
C ARG A 164 -3.83 -4.73 -22.01
N ASN A 165 -3.88 -3.54 -22.60
CA ASN A 165 -3.83 -2.29 -21.84
C ASN A 165 -5.20 -2.01 -21.22
N TYR A 166 -5.28 -2.11 -19.91
CA TYR A 166 -6.49 -1.81 -19.15
C TYR A 166 -6.64 -0.31 -18.92
N SER A 167 -7.86 0.20 -19.13
CA SER A 167 -8.21 1.59 -18.84
C SER A 167 -8.16 1.90 -17.33
N VAL A 168 -8.14 3.19 -16.99
CA VAL A 168 -8.21 3.62 -15.58
C VAL A 168 -9.49 3.11 -14.93
N GLY A 169 -10.63 3.14 -15.63
CA GLY A 169 -11.90 2.63 -15.14
C GLY A 169 -11.86 1.13 -14.83
N GLU A 170 -11.32 0.29 -15.73
CA GLU A 170 -11.19 -1.14 -15.50
C GLU A 170 -10.30 -1.44 -14.27
N LYS A 171 -9.21 -0.69 -14.09
CA LYS A 171 -8.34 -0.79 -12.93
C LYS A 171 -9.07 -0.37 -11.64
N CYS A 172 -9.88 0.68 -11.70
CA CYS A 172 -10.69 1.15 -10.58
C CYS A 172 -11.69 0.08 -10.13
N VAL A 173 -12.44 -0.51 -11.07
CA VAL A 173 -13.37 -1.62 -10.78
C VAL A 173 -12.65 -2.82 -10.19
N ALA A 174 -11.50 -3.20 -10.74
CA ALA A 174 -10.70 -4.31 -10.22
C ALA A 174 -10.24 -4.09 -8.76
N MET A 175 -10.06 -2.84 -8.37
CA MET A 175 -9.73 -2.45 -6.98
C MET A 175 -10.96 -2.31 -6.07
N GLY A 176 -12.15 -2.68 -6.55
CA GLY A 176 -13.40 -2.57 -5.77
C GLY A 176 -14.02 -1.17 -5.79
N GLY A 177 -13.60 -0.30 -6.70
CA GLY A 177 -14.21 0.99 -6.94
C GLY A 177 -15.41 0.92 -7.89
N SER A 178 -16.29 1.92 -7.88
CA SER A 178 -17.31 2.14 -8.89
C SER A 178 -16.80 3.11 -9.96
N ILE A 179 -17.20 2.89 -11.21
CA ILE A 179 -17.07 3.90 -12.27
C ILE A 179 -18.27 4.81 -12.08
N GLY A 180 -18.05 6.03 -11.55
CA GLY A 180 -19.05 7.11 -11.50
C GLY A 180 -19.22 7.75 -12.88
#